data_15d2bcb14b6e5d18fb1dc537c4bc64a1
#
_entry.id   15d2bcb14b6e5d18fb1dc537c4bc64a1
#
_cell.length_a   1.000
_cell.length_b   1.000
_cell.length_c   1.000
_cell.angle_alpha   90.00
_cell.angle_beta   90.00
_cell.angle_gamma   90.00
#
_symmetry.space_group_name_H-M   'P 1'
#
loop_
_entity.id
_entity.type
_entity.pdbx_description
1 polymer ?
#
loop_
_entity_poly.entity_id
_entity_poly.type
_entity_poly.pdbx_seq_one_letter_code
_entity_poly.pdbx_strand_id
1 'polypeptide(L)'
;AVSSIRLAQKKVLLHDMKCIETLARVNVLCVDKTGTITENTMEVQDVIPTKEYEEGELRPLSELLGDFTAAQSSDNITMEAMKRYFKIASGKKAVAKTGFSSASKYSSVTFEEASYVLGAPEFVLKEQYENYEEAISAHASKGARVLVFGTAKEEPDGKPLKEAVTPLAYVLLANPIRQEAKETFT
;
A
#
# COMPACT_ATOMS: atom_id res chain seq x y z
N ALA A 1 38.53 -19.09 -9.40
CA ALA A 1 38.20 -18.94 -10.83
C ALA A 1 36.88 -19.63 -11.21
N VAL A 2 36.70 -20.93 -10.93
CA VAL A 2 35.49 -21.69 -11.33
C VAL A 2 34.22 -21.11 -10.69
N SER A 3 34.23 -20.73 -9.43
CA SER A 3 33.08 -20.13 -8.72
C SER A 3 32.70 -18.75 -9.30
N SER A 4 33.70 -17.97 -9.71
CA SER A 4 33.46 -16.65 -10.35
C SER A 4 32.74 -16.81 -11.70
N ILE A 5 33.13 -17.83 -12.48
CA ILE A 5 32.49 -18.13 -13.77
C ILE A 5 31.04 -18.59 -13.57
N ARG A 6 30.79 -19.44 -12.57
CA ARG A 6 29.43 -19.88 -12.23
C ARG A 6 28.54 -18.74 -11.78
N LEU A 7 29.04 -17.80 -11.00
CA LEU A 7 28.31 -16.61 -10.56
C LEU A 7 28.03 -15.67 -11.73
N ALA A 8 29.01 -15.46 -12.64
CA ALA A 8 28.82 -14.67 -13.84
C ALA A 8 27.75 -15.26 -14.77
N GLN A 9 27.70 -16.59 -14.89
CA GLN A 9 26.63 -17.27 -15.66
C GLN A 9 25.25 -17.02 -15.05
N LYS A 10 25.15 -16.80 -13.74
CA LYS A 10 23.93 -16.41 -13.02
C LYS A 10 23.71 -14.88 -12.97
N LYS A 11 24.43 -14.13 -13.80
CA LYS A 11 24.39 -12.65 -13.88
C LYS A 11 24.77 -11.93 -12.58
N VAL A 12 25.60 -12.56 -11.76
CA VAL A 12 26.17 -11.95 -10.56
C VAL A 12 27.55 -11.41 -10.89
N LEU A 13 27.75 -10.10 -10.75
CA LEU A 13 29.02 -9.43 -10.97
C LEU A 13 29.82 -9.34 -9.67
N LEU A 14 31.07 -9.77 -9.70
CA LEU A 14 31.99 -9.67 -8.56
C LEU A 14 32.97 -8.52 -8.78
N HIS A 15 33.08 -7.63 -7.81
CA HIS A 15 34.04 -6.54 -7.83
C HIS A 15 35.45 -6.98 -7.34
N ASP A 16 35.51 -8.00 -6.47
CA ASP A 16 36.74 -8.53 -5.92
C ASP A 16 36.67 -10.06 -5.85
N MET A 17 37.71 -10.73 -6.29
CA MET A 17 37.86 -12.19 -6.23
C MET A 17 37.87 -12.75 -4.81
N LYS A 18 38.29 -11.97 -3.83
CA LYS A 18 38.28 -12.36 -2.41
C LYS A 18 36.88 -12.44 -1.82
N CYS A 19 35.90 -11.80 -2.43
CA CYS A 19 34.51 -11.87 -1.99
C CYS A 19 33.98 -13.31 -1.87
N ILE A 20 34.38 -14.20 -2.76
CA ILE A 20 33.92 -15.61 -2.77
C ILE A 20 34.45 -16.33 -1.52
N GLU A 21 35.75 -16.14 -1.17
CA GLU A 21 36.33 -16.74 -0.01
C GLU A 21 35.68 -16.21 1.27
N THR A 22 35.45 -14.92 1.33
CA THR A 22 34.77 -14.28 2.47
C THR A 22 33.34 -14.77 2.61
N LEU A 23 32.60 -14.89 1.50
CA LEU A 23 31.22 -15.37 1.49
C LEU A 23 31.12 -16.84 1.97
N ALA A 24 32.11 -17.67 1.64
CA ALA A 24 32.15 -19.06 2.08
C ALA A 24 32.34 -19.23 3.61
N ARG A 25 32.80 -18.19 4.31
CA ARG A 25 32.98 -18.18 5.76
C ARG A 25 31.88 -17.52 6.54
N VAL A 26 30.84 -17.00 5.83
CA VAL A 26 29.70 -16.34 6.47
C VAL A 26 28.82 -17.38 7.13
N ASN A 27 28.52 -17.19 8.41
CA ASN A 27 27.59 -18.03 9.18
C ASN A 27 26.32 -17.27 9.60
N VAL A 28 26.27 -15.97 9.37
CA VAL A 28 25.08 -15.12 9.58
C VAL A 28 24.85 -14.29 8.35
N LEU A 29 23.66 -14.38 7.78
CA LEU A 29 23.24 -13.61 6.61
C LEU A 29 22.17 -12.59 7.00
N CYS A 30 22.53 -11.30 6.86
CA CYS A 30 21.58 -10.20 7.02
C CYS A 30 21.19 -9.68 5.65
N VAL A 31 19.92 -9.71 5.34
CA VAL A 31 19.36 -9.25 4.05
C VAL A 31 18.31 -8.17 4.28
N ASP A 32 18.23 -7.24 3.33
CA ASP A 32 17.15 -6.28 3.30
C ASP A 32 15.83 -6.98 2.90
N LYS A 33 14.72 -6.62 3.55
CA LYS A 33 13.41 -7.21 3.28
C LYS A 33 12.84 -6.72 1.96
N THR A 34 12.76 -5.40 1.79
CA THR A 34 12.08 -4.78 0.67
C THR A 34 12.91 -4.80 -0.61
N GLY A 35 12.38 -5.39 -1.67
CA GLY A 35 13.06 -5.53 -2.96
C GLY A 35 14.11 -6.64 -3.02
N THR A 36 14.45 -7.27 -1.90
CA THR A 36 15.37 -8.42 -1.83
C THR A 36 14.62 -9.72 -1.56
N ILE A 37 13.94 -9.82 -0.42
CA ILE A 37 13.12 -10.99 -0.05
C ILE A 37 11.72 -10.87 -0.65
N THR A 38 11.18 -9.65 -0.74
CA THR A 38 9.88 -9.36 -1.32
C THR A 38 10.00 -8.87 -2.77
N GLU A 39 8.96 -9.05 -3.55
CA GLU A 39 8.84 -8.43 -4.86
C GLU A 39 8.72 -6.90 -4.73
N ASN A 40 9.20 -6.18 -5.74
CA ASN A 40 9.04 -4.72 -5.81
C ASN A 40 7.65 -4.34 -6.35
N THR A 41 6.64 -5.04 -5.90
CA THR A 41 5.23 -4.83 -6.19
C THR A 41 4.45 -4.83 -4.90
N MET A 42 3.19 -4.44 -4.96
CA MET A 42 2.30 -4.43 -3.81
C MET A 42 0.98 -5.08 -4.19
N GLU A 43 0.34 -5.74 -3.22
CA GLU A 43 -0.96 -6.38 -3.40
C GLU A 43 -1.89 -5.99 -2.27
N VAL A 44 -3.17 -5.79 -2.60
CA VAL A 44 -4.23 -5.64 -1.60
C VAL A 44 -4.51 -7.00 -1.00
N GLN A 45 -4.35 -7.11 0.32
CA GLN A 45 -4.59 -8.35 1.06
C GLN A 45 -6.03 -8.46 1.51
N ASP A 46 -6.60 -7.38 2.03
CA ASP A 46 -7.95 -7.35 2.55
C ASP A 46 -8.47 -5.91 2.65
N VAL A 47 -9.78 -5.78 2.78
CA VAL A 47 -10.48 -4.53 3.05
C VAL A 47 -11.44 -4.77 4.21
N ILE A 48 -11.25 -4.04 5.30
CA ILE A 48 -11.99 -4.23 6.54
C ILE A 48 -12.90 -3.03 6.76
N PRO A 49 -14.23 -3.19 6.75
CA PRO A 49 -15.16 -2.10 7.00
C PRO A 49 -15.03 -1.60 8.46
N THR A 50 -15.28 -0.32 8.65
CA THR A 50 -15.37 0.29 9.97
C THR A 50 -16.82 0.27 10.49
N LYS A 51 -17.02 0.60 11.76
CA LYS A 51 -18.36 0.74 12.34
C LYS A 51 -19.17 1.83 11.66
N GLU A 52 -18.54 2.93 11.30
CA GLU A 52 -19.15 4.06 10.62
C GLU A 52 -19.71 3.68 9.24
N TYR A 53 -19.07 2.73 8.57
CA TYR A 53 -19.61 2.17 7.33
C TYR A 53 -20.78 1.22 7.59
N GLU A 54 -20.70 0.36 8.60
CA GLU A 54 -21.74 -0.61 8.94
C GLU A 54 -23.03 0.06 9.43
N GLU A 55 -22.91 1.20 10.12
CA GLU A 55 -24.03 1.98 10.64
C GLU A 55 -24.67 2.91 9.60
N GLY A 56 -24.00 3.13 8.48
CA GLY A 56 -24.46 4.02 7.39
C GLY A 56 -25.12 3.28 6.24
N GLU A 57 -26.08 3.92 5.59
CA GLU A 57 -26.65 3.46 4.31
C GLU A 57 -25.70 3.83 3.15
N LEU A 58 -24.57 3.14 3.09
CA LEU A 58 -23.56 3.39 2.08
C LEU A 58 -23.57 2.32 0.97
N ARG A 59 -23.13 2.73 -0.20
CA ARG A 59 -22.89 1.81 -1.32
C ARG A 59 -21.85 0.75 -0.93
N PRO A 60 -21.84 -0.44 -1.57
CA PRO A 60 -20.85 -1.47 -1.31
C PRO A 60 -19.41 -0.91 -1.40
N LEU A 61 -18.55 -1.28 -0.45
CA LEU A 61 -17.14 -0.82 -0.42
C LEU A 61 -16.38 -1.16 -1.71
N SER A 62 -16.63 -2.33 -2.27
CA SER A 62 -16.03 -2.75 -3.54
C SER A 62 -16.36 -1.81 -4.69
N GLU A 63 -17.56 -1.27 -4.73
CA GLU A 63 -18.00 -0.30 -5.73
C GLU A 63 -17.43 1.09 -5.46
N LEU A 64 -17.45 1.56 -4.21
CA LEU A 64 -16.85 2.84 -3.81
C LEU A 64 -15.37 2.89 -4.10
N LEU A 65 -14.63 1.85 -3.72
CA LEU A 65 -13.19 1.72 -3.96
C LEU A 65 -12.90 1.51 -5.45
N GLY A 66 -13.75 0.81 -6.17
CA GLY A 66 -13.67 0.66 -7.61
C GLY A 66 -13.80 1.99 -8.35
N ASP A 67 -14.78 2.80 -8.01
CA ASP A 67 -14.97 4.15 -8.55
C ASP A 67 -13.81 5.08 -8.21
N PHE A 68 -13.34 5.02 -6.96
CA PHE A 68 -12.21 5.80 -6.50
C PHE A 68 -10.94 5.46 -7.30
N THR A 69 -10.61 4.19 -7.42
CA THR A 69 -9.40 3.74 -8.12
C THR A 69 -9.47 3.98 -9.63
N ALA A 70 -10.65 3.83 -10.23
CA ALA A 70 -10.86 4.10 -11.65
C ALA A 70 -10.63 5.57 -12.01
N ALA A 71 -10.95 6.49 -11.10
CA ALA A 71 -10.73 7.93 -11.28
C ALA A 71 -9.27 8.36 -11.09
N GLN A 72 -8.47 7.60 -10.36
CA GLN A 72 -7.05 7.90 -10.11
C GLN A 72 -6.15 7.44 -11.26
N SER A 73 -5.02 8.14 -11.43
CA SER A 73 -3.92 7.69 -12.30
C SER A 73 -3.10 6.57 -11.64
N SER A 74 -2.45 5.74 -12.46
CA SER A 74 -1.58 4.64 -11.99
C SER A 74 -0.15 5.13 -11.77
N ASP A 75 0.03 6.11 -10.89
CA ASP A 75 1.32 6.79 -10.70
C ASP A 75 2.22 6.11 -9.67
N ASN A 76 1.70 5.12 -8.95
CA ASN A 76 2.46 4.41 -7.93
C ASN A 76 1.96 2.96 -7.75
N ILE A 77 2.84 2.13 -7.16
CA ILE A 77 2.59 0.70 -6.96
C ILE A 77 1.36 0.41 -6.09
N THR A 78 1.03 1.30 -5.15
CA THR A 78 -0.15 1.17 -4.30
C THR A 78 -1.43 1.30 -5.13
N MET A 79 -1.51 2.32 -5.98
CA MET A 79 -2.68 2.53 -6.84
C MET A 79 -2.82 1.45 -7.90
N GLU A 80 -1.71 0.96 -8.44
CA GLU A 80 -1.71 -0.21 -9.33
C GLU A 80 -2.26 -1.46 -8.65
N ALA A 81 -1.86 -1.72 -7.40
CA ALA A 81 -2.38 -2.83 -6.61
C ALA A 81 -3.89 -2.68 -6.36
N MET A 82 -4.33 -1.47 -6.03
CA MET A 82 -5.74 -1.16 -5.83
C MET A 82 -6.56 -1.39 -7.11
N LYS A 83 -6.09 -0.96 -8.26
CA LYS A 83 -6.77 -1.17 -9.55
C LYS A 83 -6.84 -2.64 -9.95
N ARG A 84 -5.84 -3.44 -9.60
CA ARG A 84 -5.87 -4.89 -9.84
C ARG A 84 -6.91 -5.60 -8.98
N TYR A 85 -7.10 -5.13 -7.76
CA TYR A 85 -8.04 -5.72 -6.81
C TYR A 85 -9.47 -5.26 -7.04
N PHE A 86 -9.69 -3.97 -7.19
CA PHE A 86 -11.02 -3.37 -7.40
C PHE A 86 -11.30 -3.18 -8.88
N LYS A 87 -11.88 -4.18 -9.51
CA LYS A 87 -12.19 -4.18 -10.95
C LYS A 87 -13.60 -3.68 -11.28
N ILE A 88 -14.46 -3.58 -10.27
CA ILE A 88 -15.85 -3.18 -10.43
C ILE A 88 -15.95 -1.68 -10.16
N ALA A 89 -16.36 -0.93 -11.18
CA ALA A 89 -16.68 0.48 -11.06
C ALA A 89 -18.08 0.74 -11.64
N SER A 90 -18.82 1.66 -11.02
CA SER A 90 -20.15 2.03 -11.48
C SER A 90 -20.13 2.95 -12.71
N GLY A 91 -18.97 3.45 -13.09
CA GLY A 91 -18.80 4.41 -14.19
C GLY A 91 -19.09 5.86 -13.81
N LYS A 92 -19.23 6.17 -12.52
CA LYS A 92 -19.36 7.55 -12.04
C LYS A 92 -18.15 8.38 -12.41
N LYS A 93 -18.40 9.58 -12.92
CA LYS A 93 -17.33 10.53 -13.26
C LYS A 93 -16.94 11.35 -12.05
N ALA A 94 -15.64 11.45 -11.80
CA ALA A 94 -15.10 12.34 -10.79
C ALA A 94 -15.23 13.80 -11.24
N VAL A 95 -15.66 14.67 -10.33
CA VAL A 95 -15.70 16.12 -10.50
C VAL A 95 -14.31 16.70 -10.30
N ALA A 96 -13.58 16.20 -9.30
CA ALA A 96 -12.21 16.58 -9.00
C ALA A 96 -11.43 15.37 -8.45
N LYS A 97 -10.12 15.41 -8.58
CA LYS A 97 -9.22 14.41 -7.99
C LYS A 97 -7.90 15.03 -7.58
N THR A 98 -7.28 14.43 -6.58
CA THR A 98 -5.93 14.77 -6.13
C THR A 98 -5.10 13.50 -6.06
N GLY A 99 -3.97 13.48 -6.74
CA GLY A 99 -3.01 12.38 -6.69
C GLY A 99 -2.29 12.33 -5.34
N PHE A 100 -1.70 11.20 -5.03
CA PHE A 100 -0.91 11.04 -3.81
C PHE A 100 0.27 12.00 -3.77
N SER A 101 0.43 12.68 -2.64
CA SER A 101 1.58 13.52 -2.34
C SER A 101 2.30 13.01 -1.10
N SER A 102 3.63 12.99 -1.14
CA SER A 102 4.44 12.63 0.03
C SER A 102 4.36 13.67 1.17
N ALA A 103 3.93 14.89 0.85
CA ALA A 103 3.72 15.94 1.83
C ALA A 103 2.38 15.82 2.57
N SER A 104 1.31 15.51 1.86
CA SER A 104 -0.05 15.36 2.41
C SER A 104 -0.41 13.93 2.80
N LYS A 105 0.30 12.93 2.26
CA LYS A 105 0.12 11.50 2.56
C LYS A 105 -1.27 10.94 2.27
N TYR A 106 -2.01 11.53 1.33
CA TYR A 106 -3.30 11.03 0.88
C TYR A 106 -3.50 11.28 -0.63
N SER A 107 -4.46 10.56 -1.19
CA SER A 107 -5.09 10.86 -2.47
C SER A 107 -6.59 11.04 -2.28
N SER A 108 -7.25 11.77 -3.16
CA SER A 108 -8.68 12.04 -3.06
C SER A 108 -9.37 12.01 -4.41
N VAL A 109 -10.66 11.70 -4.37
CA VAL A 109 -11.57 11.80 -5.52
C VAL A 109 -12.87 12.40 -5.04
N THR A 110 -13.32 13.45 -5.69
CA THR A 110 -14.62 14.09 -5.43
C THR A 110 -15.60 13.72 -6.52
N PHE A 111 -16.73 13.16 -6.12
CA PHE A 111 -17.93 12.95 -6.95
C PHE A 111 -18.97 14.00 -6.62
N GLU A 112 -20.06 14.07 -7.38
CA GLU A 112 -21.15 15.03 -7.14
C GLU A 112 -21.77 14.91 -5.74
N GLU A 113 -21.79 13.71 -5.18
CA GLU A 113 -22.45 13.38 -3.92
C GLU A 113 -21.53 13.41 -2.71
N ALA A 114 -20.22 13.16 -2.87
CA ALA A 114 -19.26 13.07 -1.78
C ALA A 114 -17.80 13.13 -2.24
N SER A 115 -16.94 13.51 -1.32
CA SER A 115 -15.48 13.44 -1.49
C SER A 115 -14.92 12.26 -0.70
N TYR A 116 -14.08 11.45 -1.33
CA TYR A 116 -13.41 10.29 -0.72
C TYR A 116 -11.92 10.53 -0.64
N VAL A 117 -11.33 10.04 0.44
CA VAL A 117 -9.88 10.14 0.72
C VAL A 117 -9.33 8.77 1.04
N LEU A 118 -8.15 8.46 0.50
CA LEU A 118 -7.36 7.29 0.83
C LEU A 118 -5.96 7.74 1.20
N GLY A 119 -5.49 7.38 2.38
CA GLY A 119 -4.16 7.79 2.83
C GLY A 119 -3.69 7.17 4.12
N ALA A 120 -2.54 7.67 4.59
CA ALA A 120 -1.94 7.22 5.83
C ALA A 120 -2.84 7.56 7.02
N PRO A 121 -3.06 6.62 7.96
CA PRO A 121 -3.99 6.80 9.08
C PRO A 121 -3.76 8.07 9.89
N GLU A 122 -2.52 8.37 10.22
CA GLU A 122 -2.16 9.54 11.05
C GLU A 122 -2.52 10.87 10.37
N PHE A 123 -2.47 10.91 9.03
CA PHE A 123 -2.74 12.13 8.25
C PHE A 123 -4.23 12.32 7.93
N VAL A 124 -4.98 11.23 7.78
CA VAL A 124 -6.40 11.31 7.43
C VAL A 124 -7.32 11.27 8.64
N LEU A 125 -6.94 10.60 9.73
CA LEU A 125 -7.71 10.54 10.98
C LEU A 125 -7.35 11.67 11.96
N LYS A 126 -6.13 12.21 11.87
CA LYS A 126 -5.64 13.31 12.73
C LYS A 126 -5.91 13.03 14.21
N GLU A 127 -6.69 13.90 14.87
CA GLU A 127 -7.03 13.79 16.29
C GLU A 127 -7.83 12.51 16.62
N GLN A 128 -8.55 11.95 15.65
CA GLN A 128 -9.30 10.72 15.83
C GLN A 128 -8.44 9.45 15.70
N TYR A 129 -7.17 9.58 15.32
CA TYR A 129 -6.28 8.43 15.13
C TYR A 129 -6.22 7.53 16.38
N GLU A 130 -6.16 8.11 17.56
CA GLU A 130 -6.11 7.35 18.83
C GLU A 130 -7.28 6.40 19.00
N ASN A 131 -8.48 6.75 18.49
CA ASN A 131 -9.66 5.89 18.57
C ASN A 131 -9.56 4.63 17.71
N TYR A 132 -8.68 4.64 16.70
CA TYR A 132 -8.51 3.55 15.73
C TYR A 132 -7.12 2.92 15.79
N GLU A 133 -6.24 3.46 16.62
CA GLU A 133 -4.83 3.02 16.72
C GLU A 133 -4.69 1.54 17.03
N GLU A 134 -5.50 1.03 17.94
CA GLU A 134 -5.46 -0.40 18.33
C GLU A 134 -5.76 -1.31 17.14
N ALA A 135 -6.81 -1.02 16.37
CA ALA A 135 -7.17 -1.80 15.19
C ALA A 135 -6.11 -1.69 14.10
N ILE A 136 -5.59 -0.49 13.86
CA ILE A 136 -4.55 -0.23 12.85
C ILE A 136 -3.26 -0.96 13.23
N SER A 137 -2.84 -0.87 14.50
CA SER A 137 -1.64 -1.55 15.00
C SER A 137 -1.76 -3.07 14.95
N ALA A 138 -2.94 -3.61 15.22
CA ALA A 138 -3.19 -5.04 15.12
C ALA A 138 -3.00 -5.57 13.70
N HIS A 139 -3.42 -4.82 12.69
CA HIS A 139 -3.21 -5.18 11.28
C HIS A 139 -1.76 -4.93 10.84
N ALA A 140 -1.16 -3.81 11.24
CA ALA A 140 0.23 -3.48 10.92
C ALA A 140 1.23 -4.48 11.52
N SER A 141 0.96 -5.02 12.71
CA SER A 141 1.81 -6.02 13.35
C SER A 141 1.92 -7.34 12.57
N LYS A 142 0.98 -7.61 11.69
CA LYS A 142 1.01 -8.75 10.75
C LYS A 142 1.84 -8.50 9.50
N GLY A 143 2.53 -7.36 9.41
CA GLY A 143 3.37 -6.96 8.28
C GLY A 143 2.64 -6.28 7.13
N ALA A 144 1.35 -5.97 7.29
CA ALA A 144 0.58 -5.23 6.30
C ALA A 144 0.77 -3.72 6.43
N ARG A 145 0.77 -3.02 5.29
CA ARG A 145 0.59 -1.57 5.26
C ARG A 145 -0.90 -1.27 5.36
N VAL A 146 -1.28 -0.46 6.32
CA VAL A 146 -2.66 -0.05 6.53
C VAL A 146 -2.89 1.33 5.96
N LEU A 147 -3.88 1.45 5.07
CA LEU A 147 -4.40 2.72 4.58
C LEU A 147 -5.85 2.89 5.05
N VAL A 148 -6.26 4.12 5.27
CA VAL A 148 -7.64 4.45 5.62
C VAL A 148 -8.34 5.06 4.41
N PHE A 149 -9.48 4.49 4.07
CA PHE A 149 -10.43 5.01 3.09
C PHE A 149 -11.62 5.61 3.83
N GLY A 150 -11.95 6.84 3.51
CA GLY A 150 -13.04 7.54 4.20
C GLY A 150 -13.63 8.68 3.39
N THR A 151 -14.68 9.30 3.94
CA THR A 151 -15.33 10.47 3.38
C THR A 151 -14.82 11.76 4.02
N ALA A 152 -14.53 12.77 3.22
CA ALA A 152 -14.20 14.10 3.66
C ALA A 152 -15.44 15.01 3.64
N LYS A 153 -15.55 15.93 4.60
CA LYS A 153 -16.65 16.91 4.65
C LYS A 153 -16.50 17.98 3.60
N GLU A 154 -15.28 18.36 3.30
CA GLU A 154 -14.94 19.36 2.30
C GLU A 154 -14.13 18.73 1.16
N GLU A 155 -14.16 19.34 -0.02
CA GLU A 155 -13.34 18.89 -1.15
C GLU A 155 -11.85 19.06 -0.83
N PRO A 156 -11.06 17.97 -0.85
CA PRO A 156 -9.62 18.05 -0.62
C PRO A 156 -8.91 18.77 -1.78
N ASP A 157 -7.95 19.62 -1.42
CA ASP A 157 -7.20 20.46 -2.37
C ASP A 157 -5.74 20.01 -2.59
N GLY A 158 -5.36 18.83 -2.10
CA GLY A 158 -4.01 18.29 -2.17
C GLY A 158 -3.07 18.78 -1.06
N LYS A 159 -3.50 19.73 -0.25
CA LYS A 159 -2.80 20.17 0.96
C LYS A 159 -3.16 19.29 2.14
N PRO A 160 -2.42 19.35 3.26
CA PRO A 160 -2.80 18.62 4.46
C PRO A 160 -4.26 18.91 4.84
N LEU A 161 -5.00 17.85 5.17
CA LEU A 161 -6.42 17.96 5.54
C LEU A 161 -6.61 18.85 6.75
N LYS A 162 -7.64 19.68 6.72
CA LYS A 162 -7.98 20.56 7.85
C LYS A 162 -8.71 19.81 8.95
N GLU A 163 -9.58 18.88 8.56
CA GLU A 163 -10.40 18.07 9.46
C GLU A 163 -10.15 16.57 9.21
N ALA A 164 -10.37 15.76 10.23
CA ALA A 164 -10.34 14.32 10.12
C ALA A 164 -11.46 13.82 9.19
N VAL A 165 -11.16 12.80 8.39
CA VAL A 165 -12.17 12.13 7.56
C VAL A 165 -12.97 11.15 8.41
N THR A 166 -14.20 10.83 7.98
CA THR A 166 -14.96 9.73 8.55
C THR A 166 -14.47 8.43 7.93
N PRO A 167 -13.81 7.54 8.68
CA PRO A 167 -13.25 6.32 8.11
C PRO A 167 -14.36 5.34 7.72
N LEU A 168 -14.25 4.78 6.53
CA LEU A 168 -15.19 3.76 6.03
C LEU A 168 -14.57 2.37 6.02
N ALA A 169 -13.29 2.27 5.73
CA ALA A 169 -12.58 1.00 5.65
C ALA A 169 -11.07 1.16 5.88
N TYR A 170 -10.45 0.07 6.31
CA TYR A 170 -9.02 -0.12 6.27
C TYR A 170 -8.66 -0.95 5.04
N VAL A 171 -7.71 -0.47 4.26
CA VAL A 171 -7.15 -1.20 3.12
C VAL A 171 -5.80 -1.75 3.54
N LEU A 172 -5.67 -3.08 3.53
CA LEU A 172 -4.45 -3.77 3.91
C LEU A 172 -3.67 -4.16 2.66
N LEU A 173 -2.41 -3.73 2.60
CA LEU A 173 -1.50 -4.03 1.50
C LEU A 173 -0.22 -4.68 2.02
N ALA A 174 0.36 -5.56 1.22
CA ALA A 174 1.66 -6.15 1.50
C ALA A 174 2.45 -6.39 0.21
N ASN A 175 3.77 -6.43 0.35
CA ASN A 175 4.64 -6.88 -0.73
C ASN A 175 4.65 -8.42 -0.72
N PRO A 176 4.34 -9.09 -1.83
CA PRO A 176 4.46 -10.54 -1.90
C PRO A 176 5.92 -10.97 -1.71
N ILE A 177 6.12 -12.09 -1.02
CA ILE A 177 7.44 -12.69 -0.84
C ILE A 177 7.85 -13.36 -2.14
N ARG A 178 9.07 -13.12 -2.61
CA ARG A 178 9.63 -13.79 -3.78
C ARG A 178 9.63 -15.30 -3.58
N GLN A 179 9.21 -16.02 -4.60
CA GLN A 179 9.15 -17.49 -4.54
C GLN A 179 10.54 -18.07 -4.28
N GLU A 180 11.56 -17.53 -4.91
CA GLU A 180 12.95 -17.95 -4.74
C GLU A 180 13.49 -17.70 -3.32
N ALA A 181 12.93 -16.73 -2.59
CA ALA A 181 13.35 -16.46 -1.22
C ALA A 181 13.03 -17.64 -0.28
N LYS A 182 11.90 -18.32 -0.49
CA LYS A 182 11.54 -19.50 0.30
C LYS A 182 12.52 -20.66 0.07
N GLU A 183 12.93 -20.87 -1.18
CA GLU A 183 13.88 -21.93 -1.53
C GLU A 183 15.29 -21.65 -1.02
N THR A 184 15.66 -20.38 -0.89
CA THR A 184 16.99 -19.96 -0.43
C THR A 184 17.17 -20.15 1.08
N PHE A 185 16.09 -19.98 1.87
CA PHE A 185 16.13 -20.02 3.34
C PHE A 185 15.60 -21.34 3.95
N THR A 186 15.29 -22.35 3.16
CA THR A 186 14.93 -23.71 3.59
C THR A 186 16.14 -24.60 3.57
#